data_1eb64765bb6010e98f1461326ddd200b
#
_entry.id   1eb64765bb6010e98f1461326ddd200b
#
_cell.length_a   1.000
_cell.length_b   1.000
_cell.length_c   1.000
_cell.angle_alpha   90.00
_cell.angle_beta   90.00
_cell.angle_gamma   90.00
#
_symmetry.space_group_name_H-M   'P 1'
#
loop_
_entity.id
_entity.type
_entity.pdbx_description
1 polymer ?
#
loop_
_entity_poly.entity_id
_entity_poly.type
_entity_poly.pdbx_seq_one_letter_code
_entity_poly.pdbx_strand_id
1 'polypeptide(L)'
;MSITAETAKEHAKDPAVLCCRAEGGITIQAANLEDPAIFDDLVDSGLLKLDGTLTIEQVLGAKLVKTCDSLTPLTADLVEGAKAPAAEEAPAEEAKEEVKEEAPAVTANPTASVQKVGGVLKIHIGEGKDIDIEMPMGFNNGVAVAEVPAEVELPAGVVSGATPTKELEPKVVRSVTRKHYKITEVKRGPETKIEGTTLYIREGIEEEAVASQELVHQLKIDIITPDQYHTYSNTIMDVQPIATKEGEDEIGTGTTRVLDGVIMMVTGTDDNGVQIGEFGSSEGYLDENIMWGRPGAPDKGEIFIKTEVIIKEGTNMERPGPLAAHSATDVITQEIREALKKVEDESLVVDTETFNQVRRPGKKKVVIVKEIMGQGAMHDNLILPMEPVGVLGARPNVDLGNVPIMASPLEVLDGCIHALTCIGPASKEMSRHYWREPLVLETLHDEEVDLCGVIFVGSPQINTEKFYVSKRVGMMVEALDVDGAFVTTEGFGNNHIDFASHIEQIGMRGIPVVGLSFCAVQGALVVGNKYMQYMVDNNKSESGIENEVLACNTLCQEEAIRALAMLKAGMAGEEDGIRM
;
A
#
# COMPACT_ATOMS: atom_id res chain seq x y z
N MET A 1 -11.91 -12.57 -9.54
CA MET A 1 -10.69 -13.08 -10.25
C MET A 1 -11.12 -13.94 -11.41
N SER A 2 -10.41 -13.90 -12.54
CA SER A 2 -10.70 -14.78 -13.66
C SER A 2 -10.57 -16.25 -13.26
N ILE A 3 -11.46 -17.09 -13.81
CA ILE A 3 -11.52 -18.51 -13.51
C ILE A 3 -10.79 -19.37 -14.55
N THR A 4 -10.32 -20.52 -14.13
CA THR A 4 -9.72 -21.52 -15.01
C THR A 4 -10.81 -22.33 -15.75
N ALA A 5 -10.39 -23.08 -16.78
CA ALA A 5 -11.30 -23.99 -17.47
C ALA A 5 -11.83 -25.14 -16.56
N GLU A 6 -11.14 -25.44 -15.47
CA GLU A 6 -11.56 -26.43 -14.46
C GLU A 6 -12.60 -25.84 -13.53
N THR A 7 -12.33 -24.66 -12.95
CA THR A 7 -13.30 -23.91 -12.13
C THR A 7 -14.60 -23.64 -12.90
N ALA A 8 -14.50 -23.26 -14.19
CA ALA A 8 -15.67 -23.06 -15.04
C ALA A 8 -16.52 -24.33 -15.24
N LYS A 9 -15.96 -25.52 -15.12
CA LYS A 9 -16.69 -26.79 -15.16
C LYS A 9 -17.35 -27.14 -13.83
N GLU A 10 -16.65 -26.88 -12.74
CA GLU A 10 -17.17 -27.11 -11.38
C GLU A 10 -18.35 -26.18 -11.09
N HIS A 11 -18.25 -24.93 -11.52
CA HIS A 11 -19.22 -23.86 -11.33
C HIS A 11 -20.11 -23.58 -12.56
N ALA A 12 -20.31 -24.59 -13.41
CA ALA A 12 -21.00 -24.43 -14.70
C ALA A 12 -22.42 -23.83 -14.58
N LYS A 13 -23.10 -24.04 -13.46
CA LYS A 13 -24.46 -23.56 -13.19
C LYS A 13 -24.52 -22.23 -12.47
N ASP A 14 -23.39 -21.71 -12.00
CA ASP A 14 -23.34 -20.45 -11.29
C ASP A 14 -23.49 -19.27 -12.25
N PRO A 15 -23.92 -18.10 -11.78
CA PRO A 15 -24.09 -16.91 -12.60
C PRO A 15 -22.80 -16.51 -13.30
N ALA A 16 -22.87 -16.13 -14.56
CA ALA A 16 -21.72 -15.65 -15.32
C ALA A 16 -21.57 -14.13 -15.19
N VAL A 17 -20.48 -13.70 -14.60
CA VAL A 17 -20.11 -12.29 -14.41
C VAL A 17 -18.75 -12.05 -15.03
N LEU A 18 -18.54 -10.92 -15.71
CA LEU A 18 -17.23 -10.55 -16.25
C LEU A 18 -16.25 -10.19 -15.13
N CYS A 19 -15.05 -10.76 -15.15
CA CYS A 19 -13.99 -10.42 -14.19
C CYS A 19 -13.34 -9.06 -14.49
N CYS A 20 -13.29 -8.69 -15.78
CA CYS A 20 -12.63 -7.47 -16.25
C CYS A 20 -13.39 -6.88 -17.44
N ARG A 21 -13.08 -5.64 -17.80
CA ARG A 21 -13.64 -5.01 -18.99
C ARG A 21 -13.33 -5.86 -20.23
N ALA A 22 -14.37 -6.12 -21.01
CA ALA A 22 -14.28 -6.93 -22.21
C ALA A 22 -14.92 -6.21 -23.41
N GLU A 23 -14.19 -6.20 -24.53
CA GLU A 23 -14.64 -5.54 -25.76
C GLU A 23 -15.75 -6.33 -26.46
N GLY A 24 -16.71 -5.60 -27.03
CA GLY A 24 -17.77 -6.20 -27.87
C GLY A 24 -17.17 -6.97 -29.04
N GLY A 25 -17.73 -8.16 -29.30
CA GLY A 25 -17.29 -9.05 -30.36
C GLY A 25 -16.28 -10.13 -29.94
N ILE A 26 -15.72 -10.08 -28.72
CA ILE A 26 -14.89 -11.17 -28.21
C ILE A 26 -15.69 -12.45 -27.98
N THR A 27 -15.02 -13.58 -28.07
CA THR A 27 -15.57 -14.88 -27.64
C THR A 27 -15.27 -15.07 -26.16
N ILE A 28 -16.32 -15.25 -25.36
CA ILE A 28 -16.21 -15.40 -23.91
C ILE A 28 -15.53 -16.73 -23.56
N GLN A 29 -14.42 -16.63 -22.84
CA GLN A 29 -13.65 -17.77 -22.30
C GLN A 29 -13.74 -17.78 -20.77
N ALA A 30 -13.28 -18.85 -20.12
CA ALA A 30 -13.23 -18.92 -18.65
C ALA A 30 -12.46 -17.75 -18.04
N ALA A 31 -11.32 -17.38 -18.62
CA ALA A 31 -10.51 -16.25 -18.16
C ALA A 31 -11.20 -14.88 -18.23
N ASN A 32 -12.33 -14.75 -18.89
CA ASN A 32 -13.13 -13.53 -18.91
C ASN A 32 -14.18 -13.47 -17.80
N LEU A 33 -14.35 -14.54 -17.03
CA LEU A 33 -15.39 -14.68 -16.02
C LEU A 33 -14.83 -14.58 -14.62
N GLU A 34 -15.60 -13.96 -13.74
CA GLU A 34 -15.29 -13.80 -12.32
C GLU A 34 -15.48 -15.12 -11.56
N ASP A 35 -14.70 -15.30 -10.49
CA ASP A 35 -14.80 -16.46 -9.61
C ASP A 35 -16.11 -16.43 -8.82
N PRO A 36 -16.96 -17.47 -8.95
CA PRO A 36 -18.21 -17.55 -8.19
C PRO A 36 -18.04 -17.51 -6.67
N ALA A 37 -16.88 -17.86 -6.16
CA ALA A 37 -16.58 -17.82 -4.72
C ALA A 37 -16.74 -16.42 -4.07
N ILE A 38 -16.76 -15.35 -4.88
CA ILE A 38 -16.92 -13.99 -4.38
C ILE A 38 -18.34 -13.45 -4.51
N PHE A 39 -19.27 -14.20 -5.11
CA PHE A 39 -20.60 -13.68 -5.45
C PHE A 39 -21.43 -13.35 -4.22
N ASP A 40 -21.37 -14.14 -3.18
CA ASP A 40 -22.11 -13.90 -1.94
C ASP A 40 -21.77 -12.53 -1.35
N ASP A 41 -20.49 -12.20 -1.27
CA ASP A 41 -20.01 -10.92 -0.76
C ASP A 41 -20.45 -9.73 -1.64
N LEU A 42 -20.42 -9.90 -2.97
CA LEU A 42 -20.82 -8.85 -3.91
C LEU A 42 -22.33 -8.64 -3.93
N VAL A 43 -23.11 -9.71 -3.80
CA VAL A 43 -24.58 -9.67 -3.73
C VAL A 43 -25.02 -9.08 -2.39
N ASP A 44 -24.44 -9.52 -1.29
CA ASP A 44 -24.76 -9.03 0.06
C ASP A 44 -24.42 -7.55 0.25
N SER A 45 -23.35 -7.07 -0.39
CA SER A 45 -22.99 -5.65 -0.41
C SER A 45 -23.89 -4.79 -1.32
N GLY A 46 -24.74 -5.42 -2.15
CA GLY A 46 -25.59 -4.75 -3.14
C GLY A 46 -24.86 -4.22 -4.38
N LEU A 47 -23.58 -4.54 -4.53
CA LEU A 47 -22.76 -4.17 -5.69
C LEU A 47 -23.11 -4.98 -6.93
N LEU A 48 -23.55 -6.22 -6.75
CA LEU A 48 -23.89 -7.13 -7.82
C LEU A 48 -25.36 -7.56 -7.74
N LYS A 49 -26.10 -7.41 -8.85
CA LYS A 49 -27.48 -7.88 -8.98
C LYS A 49 -27.51 -8.98 -10.03
N LEU A 50 -27.82 -10.18 -9.62
CA LEU A 50 -27.75 -11.37 -10.48
C LEU A 50 -29.07 -11.70 -11.22
N ASP A 51 -30.08 -10.86 -11.11
CA ASP A 51 -31.38 -11.09 -11.75
C ASP A 51 -31.25 -11.20 -13.28
N GLY A 52 -31.65 -12.34 -13.84
CA GLY A 52 -31.60 -12.59 -15.28
C GLY A 52 -30.20 -12.93 -15.85
N THR A 53 -29.21 -13.15 -14.99
CA THR A 53 -27.86 -13.53 -15.39
C THR A 53 -27.86 -14.96 -15.97
N LEU A 54 -27.15 -15.15 -17.09
CA LEU A 54 -26.87 -16.45 -17.67
C LEU A 54 -25.85 -17.22 -16.84
N THR A 55 -25.88 -18.55 -16.95
CA THR A 55 -24.88 -19.39 -16.25
C THR A 55 -23.55 -19.44 -17.01
N ILE A 56 -22.48 -19.80 -16.31
CA ILE A 56 -21.14 -19.96 -16.91
C ILE A 56 -21.18 -20.90 -18.10
N GLU A 57 -21.84 -22.05 -18.02
CA GLU A 57 -21.96 -23.01 -19.13
C GLU A 57 -22.69 -22.45 -20.35
N GLN A 58 -23.62 -21.52 -20.14
CA GLN A 58 -24.43 -20.91 -21.22
C GLN A 58 -23.60 -19.89 -22.02
N VAL A 59 -22.69 -19.16 -21.37
CA VAL A 59 -21.94 -18.07 -22.00
C VAL A 59 -20.60 -18.50 -22.58
N LEU A 60 -20.01 -19.61 -22.11
CA LEU A 60 -18.72 -20.07 -22.62
C LEU A 60 -18.77 -20.42 -24.11
N GLY A 61 -17.92 -19.70 -24.88
CA GLY A 61 -17.86 -19.81 -26.34
C GLY A 61 -18.86 -18.94 -27.09
N ALA A 62 -19.74 -18.23 -26.41
CA ALA A 62 -20.62 -17.22 -26.98
C ALA A 62 -19.88 -15.89 -27.20
N LYS A 63 -20.48 -14.97 -27.95
CA LYS A 63 -19.90 -13.65 -28.23
C LYS A 63 -20.52 -12.57 -27.38
N LEU A 64 -19.69 -11.67 -26.88
CA LEU A 64 -20.16 -10.46 -26.20
C LEU A 64 -20.68 -9.46 -27.25
N VAL A 65 -21.91 -8.96 -27.08
CA VAL A 65 -22.56 -8.09 -28.07
C VAL A 65 -22.01 -6.67 -28.07
N LYS A 66 -21.68 -6.16 -26.91
CA LYS A 66 -21.13 -4.80 -26.72
C LYS A 66 -20.05 -4.83 -25.65
N THR A 67 -19.18 -3.82 -25.65
CA THR A 67 -18.19 -3.62 -24.59
C THR A 67 -18.88 -3.49 -23.23
N CYS A 68 -18.45 -4.28 -22.26
CA CYS A 68 -18.96 -4.30 -20.90
C CYS A 68 -17.81 -4.15 -19.91
N ASP A 69 -18.10 -3.48 -18.81
CA ASP A 69 -17.13 -3.25 -17.74
C ASP A 69 -16.99 -4.49 -16.81
N SER A 70 -15.99 -4.47 -15.94
CA SER A 70 -15.80 -5.48 -14.90
C SER A 70 -17.05 -5.60 -14.00
N LEU A 71 -17.28 -6.78 -13.44
CA LEU A 71 -18.42 -7.10 -12.59
C LEU A 71 -19.79 -6.92 -13.29
N THR A 72 -19.82 -6.98 -14.62
CA THR A 72 -21.07 -6.97 -15.38
C THR A 72 -21.66 -8.38 -15.43
N PRO A 73 -22.88 -8.63 -14.86
CA PRO A 73 -23.60 -9.86 -15.04
C PRO A 73 -23.99 -10.06 -16.50
N LEU A 74 -23.69 -11.23 -17.06
CA LEU A 74 -23.97 -11.53 -18.46
C LEU A 74 -25.41 -11.98 -18.66
N THR A 75 -26.22 -11.08 -19.18
CA THR A 75 -27.63 -11.31 -19.51
C THR A 75 -27.82 -11.65 -20.99
N ALA A 76 -28.99 -12.17 -21.37
CA ALA A 76 -29.26 -12.62 -22.73
C ALA A 76 -29.15 -11.52 -23.81
N ASP A 77 -29.29 -10.25 -23.45
CA ASP A 77 -29.13 -9.10 -24.36
C ASP A 77 -27.65 -8.71 -24.56
N LEU A 78 -26.76 -9.18 -23.69
CA LEU A 78 -25.34 -8.93 -23.76
C LEU A 78 -24.55 -10.02 -24.48
N VAL A 79 -25.17 -11.19 -24.68
CA VAL A 79 -24.48 -12.39 -25.20
C VAL A 79 -25.20 -12.96 -26.42
N GLU A 80 -24.48 -13.07 -27.53
CA GLU A 80 -24.96 -13.72 -28.76
C GLU A 80 -24.41 -15.14 -28.87
N GLY A 81 -25.34 -16.10 -29.11
CA GLY A 81 -24.96 -17.51 -29.23
C GLY A 81 -24.84 -18.25 -27.90
N ALA A 82 -25.47 -17.74 -26.85
CA ALA A 82 -25.61 -18.46 -25.59
C ALA A 82 -26.30 -19.83 -25.77
N LYS A 83 -25.84 -20.85 -25.06
CA LYS A 83 -26.39 -22.19 -25.08
C LYS A 83 -27.76 -22.20 -24.40
N ALA A 84 -28.71 -22.93 -24.95
CA ALA A 84 -30.00 -23.14 -24.27
C ALA A 84 -29.79 -23.91 -22.95
N PRO A 85 -30.57 -23.59 -21.89
CA PRO A 85 -30.48 -24.32 -20.64
C PRO A 85 -30.78 -25.81 -20.86
N ALA A 86 -29.96 -26.70 -20.28
CA ALA A 86 -30.24 -28.12 -20.28
C ALA A 86 -31.59 -28.36 -19.58
N ALA A 87 -32.50 -29.09 -20.22
CA ALA A 87 -33.82 -29.41 -19.65
C ALA A 87 -33.63 -30.22 -18.35
N GLU A 88 -33.93 -29.64 -17.21
CA GLU A 88 -33.98 -30.35 -15.92
C GLU A 88 -35.22 -31.21 -15.85
N GLU A 89 -35.05 -32.50 -15.58
CA GLU A 89 -36.09 -33.36 -15.03
C GLU A 89 -36.40 -32.87 -13.61
N ALA A 90 -37.63 -32.45 -13.36
CA ALA A 90 -38.12 -31.93 -12.11
C ALA A 90 -38.04 -32.99 -10.99
N PRO A 91 -37.43 -32.73 -9.83
CA PRO A 91 -37.67 -33.51 -8.63
C PRO A 91 -38.95 -33.00 -7.93
N ALA A 92 -39.72 -33.95 -7.44
CA ALA A 92 -41.00 -33.72 -6.78
C ALA A 92 -40.90 -32.82 -5.54
N GLU A 93 -41.90 -31.97 -5.38
CA GLU A 93 -42.18 -31.15 -4.21
C GLU A 93 -42.21 -31.99 -2.93
N GLU A 94 -41.35 -31.72 -1.99
CA GLU A 94 -41.59 -31.96 -0.56
C GLU A 94 -41.86 -30.61 0.11
N ALA A 95 -43.11 -30.44 0.52
CA ALA A 95 -43.58 -29.30 1.29
C ALA A 95 -42.85 -29.22 2.64
N LYS A 96 -42.18 -28.11 2.92
CA LYS A 96 -41.77 -27.73 4.27
C LYS A 96 -42.64 -26.59 4.77
N GLU A 97 -43.33 -26.89 5.87
CA GLU A 97 -44.15 -26.00 6.67
C GLU A 97 -43.42 -24.72 7.07
N GLU A 98 -44.08 -23.60 6.79
CA GLU A 98 -43.76 -22.30 7.36
C GLU A 98 -43.97 -22.31 8.89
N VAL A 99 -42.95 -22.14 9.64
CA VAL A 99 -43.02 -21.74 11.05
C VAL A 99 -42.90 -20.22 11.10
N LYS A 100 -44.02 -19.58 11.31
CA LYS A 100 -44.06 -18.16 11.67
C LYS A 100 -43.60 -18.01 13.10
N GLU A 101 -42.46 -17.37 13.30
CA GLU A 101 -42.05 -16.88 14.60
C GLU A 101 -42.49 -15.42 14.75
N GLU A 102 -43.46 -15.22 15.62
CA GLU A 102 -43.97 -13.89 15.99
C GLU A 102 -42.90 -13.13 16.81
N ALA A 103 -42.58 -11.93 16.35
CA ALA A 103 -41.79 -10.98 17.13
C ALA A 103 -42.60 -10.44 18.33
N PRO A 104 -42.03 -10.41 19.53
CA PRO A 104 -42.75 -9.79 20.66
C PRO A 104 -42.71 -8.28 20.55
N ALA A 105 -43.88 -7.69 20.58
CA ALA A 105 -44.12 -6.27 20.65
C ALA A 105 -43.56 -5.68 21.98
N VAL A 106 -42.66 -4.71 21.83
CA VAL A 106 -42.22 -3.89 22.96
C VAL A 106 -43.21 -2.78 23.18
N THR A 107 -43.98 -2.91 24.24
CA THR A 107 -44.87 -1.84 24.77
C THR A 107 -44.05 -0.75 25.43
N ALA A 108 -44.26 0.47 24.96
CA ALA A 108 -43.73 1.67 25.57
C ALA A 108 -44.50 2.05 26.84
N ASN A 109 -43.75 2.54 27.82
CA ASN A 109 -44.04 3.46 28.92
C ASN A 109 -43.96 2.90 30.35
N PRO A 110 -43.64 3.72 31.34
CA PRO A 110 -43.86 5.15 31.46
C PRO A 110 -42.69 5.97 32.03
N THR A 111 -42.81 7.28 31.85
CA THR A 111 -42.15 8.39 32.56
C THR A 111 -41.77 8.10 34.01
N ALA A 112 -40.50 8.15 34.32
CA ALA A 112 -40.00 8.25 35.68
C ALA A 112 -39.24 9.57 35.84
N SER A 113 -39.70 10.34 36.84
CA SER A 113 -39.13 11.61 37.30
C SER A 113 -37.67 11.41 37.76
N VAL A 114 -36.77 12.24 37.26
CA VAL A 114 -35.38 12.27 37.71
C VAL A 114 -35.27 12.92 39.06
N GLN A 115 -35.02 12.15 40.10
CA GLN A 115 -34.48 12.66 41.37
C GLN A 115 -32.95 12.68 41.26
N LYS A 116 -32.35 13.85 41.51
CA LYS A 116 -30.90 14.02 41.64
C LYS A 116 -30.42 13.26 42.87
N VAL A 117 -29.63 12.23 42.66
CA VAL A 117 -28.78 11.64 43.69
C VAL A 117 -27.39 11.49 43.08
N GLY A 118 -26.38 12.09 43.70
CA GLY A 118 -24.99 11.84 43.36
C GLY A 118 -24.70 10.34 43.53
N GLY A 119 -24.43 9.64 42.44
CA GLY A 119 -24.25 8.21 42.43
C GLY A 119 -22.77 7.83 42.41
N VAL A 120 -22.41 6.89 43.24
CA VAL A 120 -21.16 6.12 43.13
C VAL A 120 -21.49 4.90 42.29
N LEU A 121 -20.76 4.69 41.20
CA LEU A 121 -20.83 3.45 40.43
C LEU A 121 -20.06 2.39 41.20
N LYS A 122 -20.75 1.33 41.61
CA LYS A 122 -20.12 0.13 42.19
C LYS A 122 -20.15 -0.99 41.19
N ILE A 123 -19.00 -1.50 40.85
CA ILE A 123 -18.84 -2.68 40.00
C ILE A 123 -18.27 -3.80 40.86
N HIS A 124 -19.01 -4.89 40.96
CA HIS A 124 -18.57 -6.10 41.64
C HIS A 124 -18.29 -7.18 40.54
N ILE A 125 -17.09 -7.72 40.51
CA ILE A 125 -16.69 -8.80 39.61
C ILE A 125 -16.37 -10.01 40.49
N GLY A 126 -17.23 -11.02 40.44
CA GLY A 126 -17.08 -12.25 41.19
C GLY A 126 -16.83 -13.43 40.28
N GLU A 127 -15.57 -13.86 40.19
CA GLU A 127 -15.12 -15.22 39.89
C GLU A 127 -13.63 -15.36 40.30
N GLY A 128 -13.43 -16.01 41.46
CA GLY A 128 -12.12 -16.44 41.92
C GLY A 128 -11.31 -15.48 42.79
N LYS A 129 -11.50 -14.17 42.70
CA LYS A 129 -11.16 -13.11 43.69
C LYS A 129 -12.10 -11.95 43.47
N ASP A 130 -12.88 -11.62 44.50
CA ASP A 130 -13.81 -10.51 44.46
C ASP A 130 -13.04 -9.20 44.29
N ILE A 131 -13.41 -8.43 43.27
CA ILE A 131 -12.87 -7.10 43.01
C ILE A 131 -14.04 -6.12 43.07
N ASP A 132 -14.02 -5.23 44.06
CA ASP A 132 -14.96 -4.15 44.21
C ASP A 132 -14.32 -2.84 43.75
N ILE A 133 -14.91 -2.19 42.76
CA ILE A 133 -14.47 -0.90 42.23
C ILE A 133 -15.55 0.14 42.55
N GLU A 134 -15.21 1.16 43.33
CA GLU A 134 -16.06 2.32 43.57
C GLU A 134 -15.50 3.53 42.80
N MET A 135 -16.27 4.05 41.84
CA MET A 135 -15.93 5.29 41.13
C MET A 135 -16.94 6.38 41.39
N PRO A 136 -16.52 7.57 41.87
CA PRO A 136 -17.42 8.72 41.96
C PRO A 136 -17.77 9.21 40.55
N MET A 137 -19.04 9.19 40.19
CA MET A 137 -19.56 9.70 38.93
C MET A 137 -19.81 11.20 39.04
N GLY A 138 -18.85 12.00 38.60
CA GLY A 138 -19.03 13.42 38.37
C GLY A 138 -19.45 13.67 36.91
N PHE A 139 -20.75 13.76 36.66
CA PHE A 139 -21.21 14.26 35.37
C PHE A 139 -21.28 15.78 35.39
N ASN A 140 -20.35 16.46 34.73
CA ASN A 140 -20.54 17.84 34.32
C ASN A 140 -21.34 17.84 33.01
N ASN A 141 -22.66 17.89 33.13
CA ASN A 141 -23.51 18.19 31.98
C ASN A 141 -24.25 19.49 32.23
N GLY A 142 -23.99 20.46 31.36
CA GLY A 142 -24.97 21.44 30.92
C GLY A 142 -25.16 22.64 31.86
N VAL A 143 -24.70 23.74 31.38
CA VAL A 143 -24.98 25.10 31.76
C VAL A 143 -26.43 25.28 32.25
N ALA A 144 -26.60 25.42 33.56
CA ALA A 144 -27.74 26.15 34.13
C ALA A 144 -27.17 27.45 34.69
N VAL A 145 -27.55 28.57 34.08
CA VAL A 145 -27.29 29.91 34.61
C VAL A 145 -28.05 30.00 35.93
N ALA A 146 -27.33 29.90 37.04
CA ALA A 146 -27.85 30.28 38.34
C ALA A 146 -27.44 31.73 38.56
N GLU A 147 -28.42 32.58 38.82
CA GLU A 147 -28.22 33.97 39.26
C GLU A 147 -27.28 33.98 40.48
N VAL A 148 -26.18 34.70 40.32
CA VAL A 148 -25.22 34.96 41.39
C VAL A 148 -25.79 36.10 42.24
N PRO A 149 -25.94 35.97 43.58
CA PRO A 149 -26.21 37.12 44.45
C PRO A 149 -25.01 38.05 44.41
N ALA A 150 -25.31 39.33 44.30
CA ALA A 150 -24.33 40.41 44.31
C ALA A 150 -23.54 40.43 45.64
N GLU A 151 -22.27 40.87 45.49
CA GLU A 151 -21.33 41.25 46.54
C GLU A 151 -20.58 40.15 47.30
N VAL A 152 -19.44 39.75 46.68
CA VAL A 152 -18.24 39.42 47.44
C VAL A 152 -17.13 40.35 46.94
N GLU A 153 -16.71 41.28 47.75
CA GLU A 153 -15.51 42.10 47.49
C GLU A 153 -14.28 41.17 47.43
N LEU A 154 -13.69 41.06 46.25
CA LEU A 154 -12.37 40.43 46.08
C LEU A 154 -11.27 41.41 46.47
N PRO A 155 -10.23 40.99 47.20
CA PRO A 155 -9.11 41.87 47.54
C PRO A 155 -8.44 42.36 46.25
N ALA A 156 -8.28 43.67 46.17
CA ALA A 156 -7.52 44.30 45.09
C ALA A 156 -6.06 43.80 45.08
N GLY A 157 -5.68 43.06 44.03
CA GLY A 157 -4.27 42.65 43.87
C GLY A 157 -4.00 41.43 43.03
N VAL A 158 -5.01 40.77 42.42
CA VAL A 158 -4.72 39.74 41.41
C VAL A 158 -4.79 40.39 40.02
N VAL A 159 -3.67 40.91 39.56
CA VAL A 159 -3.49 41.21 38.16
C VAL A 159 -3.61 39.88 37.44
N SER A 160 -4.66 39.72 36.63
CA SER A 160 -4.75 38.63 35.64
C SER A 160 -3.61 38.80 34.66
N GLY A 161 -2.44 38.34 35.07
CA GLY A 161 -1.36 38.06 34.16
C GLY A 161 -1.79 36.85 33.32
N ALA A 162 -2.22 37.09 32.09
CA ALA A 162 -2.20 36.05 31.11
C ALA A 162 -0.77 35.49 31.14
N THR A 163 -0.61 34.30 31.69
CA THR A 163 0.65 33.58 31.58
C THR A 163 0.90 33.54 30.07
N PRO A 164 2.02 34.11 29.56
CA PRO A 164 2.31 33.96 28.16
C PRO A 164 2.33 32.47 27.89
N THR A 165 1.45 31.98 27.06
CA THR A 165 1.49 30.64 26.50
C THR A 165 2.88 30.58 25.87
N LYS A 166 3.80 29.90 26.56
CA LYS A 166 5.14 29.66 26.03
C LYS A 166 4.89 28.94 24.70
N GLU A 167 5.11 29.64 23.59
CA GLU A 167 5.13 28.97 22.31
C GLU A 167 6.10 27.82 22.43
N LEU A 168 5.57 26.62 22.33
CA LEU A 168 6.41 25.43 22.39
C LEU A 168 7.20 25.41 21.08
N GLU A 169 8.50 25.57 21.17
CA GLU A 169 9.38 25.57 20.01
C GLU A 169 9.37 24.20 19.31
N PRO A 170 9.54 24.17 17.99
CA PRO A 170 9.73 22.93 17.24
C PRO A 170 10.88 22.11 17.85
N LYS A 171 10.68 20.79 17.93
CA LYS A 171 11.65 19.88 18.53
C LYS A 171 11.98 18.73 17.58
N VAL A 172 13.25 18.57 17.26
CA VAL A 172 13.75 17.37 16.59
C VAL A 172 13.62 16.19 17.56
N VAL A 173 12.86 15.16 17.16
CA VAL A 173 12.60 13.96 17.97
C VAL A 173 13.47 12.79 17.56
N ARG A 174 13.87 12.75 16.27
CA ARG A 174 14.85 11.80 15.73
C ARG A 174 15.47 12.32 14.45
N SER A 175 16.62 11.75 14.08
CA SER A 175 17.35 12.10 12.86
C SER A 175 17.94 10.86 12.23
N VAL A 176 18.03 10.87 10.90
CA VAL A 176 18.78 9.91 10.10
C VAL A 176 19.78 10.68 9.24
N THR A 177 21.00 10.23 9.21
CA THR A 177 22.04 10.78 8.33
C THR A 177 22.43 9.71 7.32
N ARG A 178 22.32 9.99 6.03
CA ARG A 178 22.81 9.13 4.94
C ARG A 178 24.17 9.64 4.48
N LYS A 179 25.17 8.76 4.44
CA LYS A 179 26.50 9.02 3.87
C LYS A 179 26.60 8.28 2.53
N HIS A 180 26.83 9.01 1.46
CA HIS A 180 26.89 8.50 0.09
C HIS A 180 28.34 8.16 -0.29
N TYR A 181 28.64 6.86 -0.36
CA TYR A 181 29.95 6.32 -0.71
C TYR A 181 30.06 6.13 -2.22
N LYS A 182 30.98 6.84 -2.85
CA LYS A 182 31.13 6.89 -4.31
C LYS A 182 31.64 5.58 -4.89
N ILE A 183 30.89 5.05 -5.85
CA ILE A 183 31.30 3.96 -6.74
C ILE A 183 31.31 4.50 -8.18
N THR A 184 32.44 4.29 -8.86
CA THR A 184 32.60 4.68 -10.27
C THR A 184 32.86 3.49 -11.18
N GLU A 185 33.08 2.31 -10.59
CA GLU A 185 33.38 1.10 -11.33
C GLU A 185 32.90 -0.13 -10.56
N VAL A 186 32.35 -1.10 -11.27
CA VAL A 186 31.98 -2.42 -10.72
C VAL A 186 32.68 -3.50 -11.53
N LYS A 187 33.31 -4.46 -10.87
CA LYS A 187 34.08 -5.54 -11.47
C LYS A 187 33.78 -6.89 -10.83
N ARG A 188 34.06 -7.94 -11.57
CA ARG A 188 34.14 -9.30 -11.00
C ARG A 188 35.53 -9.50 -10.40
N GLY A 189 35.61 -10.26 -9.30
CA GLY A 189 36.88 -10.52 -8.62
C GLY A 189 36.83 -11.80 -7.77
N PRO A 190 37.94 -12.12 -7.08
CA PRO A 190 37.99 -13.32 -6.24
C PRO A 190 37.23 -13.17 -4.91
N GLU A 191 36.94 -11.95 -4.49
CA GLU A 191 36.19 -11.62 -3.25
C GLU A 191 35.36 -10.35 -3.46
N THR A 192 34.25 -10.23 -2.71
CA THR A 192 33.42 -9.03 -2.70
C THR A 192 34.05 -8.01 -1.74
N LYS A 193 34.44 -6.84 -2.28
CA LYS A 193 35.06 -5.75 -1.53
C LYS A 193 34.92 -4.42 -2.24
N ILE A 194 35.16 -3.35 -1.52
CA ILE A 194 35.28 -1.99 -2.06
C ILE A 194 36.72 -1.52 -1.89
N GLU A 195 37.37 -1.18 -3.00
CA GLU A 195 38.71 -0.59 -3.01
C GLU A 195 38.70 0.76 -3.72
N GLY A 196 38.89 1.86 -3.00
CA GLY A 196 38.66 3.18 -3.56
C GLY A 196 37.21 3.29 -4.05
N THR A 197 37.03 3.72 -5.28
CA THR A 197 35.70 3.83 -5.91
C THR A 197 35.29 2.61 -6.74
N THR A 198 35.99 1.48 -6.61
CA THR A 198 35.69 0.25 -7.32
C THR A 198 35.04 -0.78 -6.40
N LEU A 199 33.84 -1.23 -6.77
CA LEU A 199 33.18 -2.37 -6.14
C LEU A 199 33.58 -3.65 -6.89
N TYR A 200 34.10 -4.62 -6.18
CA TYR A 200 34.34 -5.97 -6.66
C TYR A 200 33.23 -6.89 -6.16
N ILE A 201 32.68 -7.71 -7.05
CA ILE A 201 31.71 -8.76 -6.73
C ILE A 201 32.37 -10.10 -7.02
N ARG A 202 32.43 -10.99 -6.04
CA ARG A 202 33.12 -12.26 -6.20
C ARG A 202 32.49 -13.14 -7.27
N GLU A 203 33.32 -13.89 -7.96
CA GLU A 203 32.90 -14.96 -8.87
C GLU A 203 32.29 -16.11 -8.06
N GLY A 204 31.26 -16.76 -8.61
CA GLY A 204 30.61 -17.92 -7.99
C GLY A 204 29.54 -17.57 -6.95
N ILE A 205 29.20 -16.30 -6.74
CA ILE A 205 28.12 -15.91 -5.84
C ILE A 205 26.74 -16.27 -6.40
N GLU A 206 26.65 -16.34 -7.73
CA GLU A 206 25.42 -16.71 -8.43
C GLU A 206 24.97 -18.13 -8.07
N GLU A 207 25.90 -19.08 -7.97
CA GLU A 207 25.60 -20.46 -7.59
C GLU A 207 25.08 -20.55 -6.15
N GLU A 208 25.59 -19.74 -5.21
CA GLU A 208 25.07 -19.66 -3.86
C GLU A 208 23.67 -19.03 -3.84
N ALA A 209 23.47 -17.97 -4.61
CA ALA A 209 22.17 -17.31 -4.72
C ALA A 209 21.10 -18.29 -5.25
N VAL A 210 21.40 -19.04 -6.31
CA VAL A 210 20.51 -20.10 -6.84
C VAL A 210 20.27 -21.17 -5.80
N ALA A 211 21.31 -21.66 -5.13
CA ALA A 211 21.18 -22.73 -4.12
C ALA A 211 20.36 -22.31 -2.89
N SER A 212 20.18 -21.02 -2.66
CA SER A 212 19.40 -20.47 -1.54
C SER A 212 17.88 -20.61 -1.73
N GLN A 213 17.40 -20.85 -2.96
CA GLN A 213 15.98 -20.83 -3.31
C GLN A 213 15.59 -21.99 -4.20
N GLU A 214 14.62 -22.81 -3.77
CA GLU A 214 14.17 -23.99 -4.53
C GLU A 214 13.50 -23.66 -5.87
N LEU A 215 12.90 -22.49 -5.98
CA LEU A 215 12.21 -22.04 -7.20
C LEU A 215 13.11 -21.31 -8.17
N VAL A 216 14.36 -21.04 -7.82
CA VAL A 216 15.31 -20.36 -8.70
C VAL A 216 16.17 -21.42 -9.40
N HIS A 217 16.12 -21.44 -10.72
CA HIS A 217 16.87 -22.38 -11.54
C HIS A 217 18.17 -21.79 -12.07
N GLN A 218 18.19 -20.48 -12.31
CA GLN A 218 19.39 -19.77 -12.76
C GLN A 218 19.37 -18.33 -12.25
N LEU A 219 20.55 -17.79 -12.01
CA LEU A 219 20.77 -16.37 -11.74
C LEU A 219 22.07 -15.95 -12.43
N LYS A 220 22.03 -14.82 -13.10
CA LYS A 220 23.17 -14.19 -13.76
C LYS A 220 23.28 -12.75 -13.32
N ILE A 221 24.52 -12.27 -13.09
CA ILE A 221 24.81 -10.86 -12.84
C ILE A 221 25.31 -10.22 -14.13
N ASP A 222 24.63 -9.18 -14.59
CA ASP A 222 25.08 -8.28 -15.65
C ASP A 222 25.44 -6.92 -15.03
N ILE A 223 26.65 -6.43 -15.30
CA ILE A 223 27.09 -5.10 -14.91
C ILE A 223 26.86 -4.19 -16.10
N ILE A 224 25.87 -3.28 -15.99
CA ILE A 224 25.50 -2.37 -17.07
C ILE A 224 26.02 -0.97 -16.73
N THR A 225 26.98 -0.52 -17.52
CA THR A 225 27.55 0.82 -17.40
C THR A 225 26.75 1.84 -18.23
N PRO A 226 26.86 3.15 -17.98
CA PRO A 226 26.07 4.18 -18.68
C PRO A 226 26.18 4.17 -20.22
N ASP A 227 27.28 3.71 -20.75
CA ASP A 227 27.50 3.55 -22.19
C ASP A 227 26.83 2.28 -22.76
N GLN A 228 26.30 1.40 -21.90
CA GLN A 228 25.65 0.14 -22.24
C GLN A 228 24.13 0.16 -22.00
N TYR A 229 23.52 1.29 -21.71
CA TYR A 229 22.08 1.35 -21.41
C TYR A 229 21.20 0.86 -22.57
N HIS A 230 21.68 0.85 -23.81
CA HIS A 230 20.99 0.19 -24.91
C HIS A 230 21.15 -1.33 -24.83
N THR A 231 20.78 -1.89 -23.69
CA THR A 231 20.75 -3.33 -23.40
C THR A 231 19.30 -3.74 -23.16
N TYR A 232 18.87 -4.83 -23.81
CA TYR A 232 17.56 -5.39 -23.57
C TYR A 232 17.50 -6.03 -22.19
N SER A 233 16.43 -5.77 -21.47
CA SER A 233 16.14 -6.37 -20.16
C SER A 233 14.79 -7.07 -20.16
N ASN A 234 14.73 -8.21 -19.51
CA ASN A 234 13.46 -8.81 -19.08
C ASN A 234 12.78 -7.94 -18.02
N THR A 235 11.63 -8.35 -17.54
CA THR A 235 10.86 -7.61 -16.53
C THR A 235 11.75 -7.11 -15.39
N ILE A 236 11.73 -5.80 -15.17
CA ILE A 236 12.31 -5.18 -13.99
C ILE A 236 11.30 -5.35 -12.84
N MET A 237 11.65 -6.18 -11.85
CA MET A 237 10.82 -6.44 -10.68
C MET A 237 11.05 -5.41 -9.57
N ASP A 238 12.31 -4.97 -9.39
CA ASP A 238 12.66 -4.00 -8.36
C ASP A 238 13.92 -3.21 -8.72
N VAL A 239 14.00 -2.02 -8.17
CA VAL A 239 15.18 -1.15 -8.18
C VAL A 239 15.50 -0.82 -6.72
N GLN A 240 16.71 -1.20 -6.28
CA GLN A 240 17.08 -1.17 -4.87
C GLN A 240 18.32 -0.31 -4.62
N PRO A 241 18.28 0.60 -3.65
CA PRO A 241 19.50 1.18 -3.11
C PRO A 241 20.30 0.10 -2.37
N ILE A 242 21.62 0.20 -2.38
CA ILE A 242 22.50 -0.67 -1.60
C ILE A 242 22.98 0.12 -0.39
N ALA A 243 22.46 -0.20 0.78
CA ALA A 243 22.67 0.57 1.99
C ALA A 243 22.79 -0.33 3.23
N THR A 244 23.45 0.16 4.27
CA THR A 244 23.61 -0.51 5.55
C THR A 244 23.73 0.49 6.69
N LYS A 245 23.38 0.09 7.91
CA LYS A 245 23.53 0.94 9.11
C LYS A 245 24.98 0.99 9.60
N GLU A 246 25.37 2.09 10.20
CA GLU A 246 26.64 2.17 10.93
C GLU A 246 26.51 1.57 12.33
N GLY A 247 27.45 0.70 12.69
CA GLY A 247 27.52 0.13 14.04
C GLY A 247 26.25 -0.61 14.45
N GLU A 248 25.67 -0.19 15.56
CA GLU A 248 24.42 -0.75 16.13
C GLU A 248 23.21 0.16 15.88
N ASP A 249 23.32 1.13 14.97
CA ASP A 249 22.20 2.01 14.63
C ASP A 249 21.03 1.22 14.01
N GLU A 250 19.83 1.65 14.31
CA GLU A 250 18.60 1.03 13.82
C GLU A 250 17.98 1.86 12.68
N ILE A 251 17.16 1.22 11.84
CA ILE A 251 16.40 1.90 10.78
C ILE A 251 15.58 3.06 11.38
N GLY A 252 15.64 4.20 10.74
CA GLY A 252 14.95 5.43 11.14
C GLY A 252 15.72 6.28 12.17
N THR A 253 16.93 5.88 12.54
CA THR A 253 17.82 6.64 13.46
C THR A 253 19.28 6.51 13.04
N GLY A 254 20.14 7.36 13.57
CA GLY A 254 21.59 7.24 13.42
C GLY A 254 22.10 7.46 11.99
N THR A 255 23.09 6.68 11.59
CA THR A 255 23.78 6.84 10.31
C THR A 255 23.58 5.64 9.40
N THR A 256 23.28 5.92 8.14
CA THR A 256 23.13 4.93 7.06
C THR A 256 24.19 5.20 6.00
N ARG A 257 24.97 4.18 5.66
CA ARG A 257 25.87 4.20 4.52
C ARG A 257 25.11 3.74 3.29
N VAL A 258 25.25 4.44 2.17
CA VAL A 258 24.64 4.06 0.89
C VAL A 258 25.68 4.18 -0.22
N LEU A 259 25.67 3.24 -1.15
CA LEU A 259 26.48 3.33 -2.34
C LEU A 259 25.88 4.37 -3.31
N ASP A 260 26.71 5.28 -3.79
CA ASP A 260 26.37 6.29 -4.79
C ASP A 260 27.00 5.94 -6.14
N GLY A 261 26.21 6.08 -7.21
CA GLY A 261 26.61 5.76 -8.58
C GLY A 261 26.40 4.30 -8.97
N VAL A 262 25.79 3.48 -8.11
CA VAL A 262 25.46 2.08 -8.41
C VAL A 262 24.13 1.70 -7.75
N ILE A 263 23.37 0.85 -8.41
CA ILE A 263 22.11 0.30 -7.88
C ILE A 263 21.99 -1.19 -8.17
N MET A 264 21.17 -1.88 -7.40
CA MET A 264 20.70 -3.23 -7.71
C MET A 264 19.42 -3.15 -8.56
N MET A 265 19.35 -3.96 -9.62
CA MET A 265 18.16 -4.10 -10.46
C MET A 265 17.80 -5.58 -10.55
N VAL A 266 16.62 -5.94 -10.06
CA VAL A 266 16.12 -7.32 -10.08
C VAL A 266 15.29 -7.52 -11.33
N THR A 267 15.67 -8.49 -12.17
CA THR A 267 14.96 -8.82 -13.42
C THR A 267 14.83 -10.33 -13.58
N GLY A 268 13.92 -10.78 -14.43
CA GLY A 268 13.85 -12.20 -14.72
C GLY A 268 12.62 -12.67 -15.50
N THR A 269 12.62 -13.96 -15.76
CA THR A 269 11.54 -14.71 -16.40
C THR A 269 11.37 -16.06 -15.71
N ASP A 270 10.33 -16.81 -16.11
CA ASP A 270 10.27 -18.23 -15.81
C ASP A 270 11.09 -19.07 -16.82
N ASP A 271 11.15 -20.38 -16.62
CA ASP A 271 11.86 -21.33 -17.49
C ASP A 271 11.44 -21.28 -18.98
N ASN A 272 10.22 -20.82 -19.25
CA ASN A 272 9.69 -20.69 -20.61
C ASN A 272 9.93 -19.30 -21.21
N GLY A 273 10.64 -18.41 -20.49
CA GLY A 273 10.85 -17.03 -20.89
C GLY A 273 9.64 -16.14 -20.70
N VAL A 274 8.67 -16.57 -19.90
CA VAL A 274 7.51 -15.74 -19.55
C VAL A 274 7.92 -14.74 -18.48
N GLN A 275 7.58 -13.48 -18.71
CA GLN A 275 7.92 -12.37 -17.82
C GLN A 275 7.38 -12.58 -16.39
N ILE A 276 8.14 -12.14 -15.40
CA ILE A 276 7.69 -12.11 -14.02
C ILE A 276 6.94 -10.80 -13.78
N GLY A 277 5.65 -10.90 -13.45
CA GLY A 277 4.80 -9.75 -13.23
C GLY A 277 3.39 -9.97 -13.73
N GLU A 278 2.41 -9.46 -13.00
CA GLU A 278 1.00 -9.70 -13.28
C GLU A 278 0.47 -8.80 -14.42
N PHE A 279 0.88 -7.53 -14.42
CA PHE A 279 0.45 -6.55 -15.41
C PHE A 279 1.63 -5.69 -15.87
N GLY A 280 1.75 -5.49 -17.18
CA GLY A 280 2.69 -4.55 -17.75
C GLY A 280 4.13 -4.83 -17.32
N SER A 281 4.79 -5.73 -17.98
CA SER A 281 6.20 -5.98 -17.71
C SER A 281 7.05 -4.82 -18.25
N SER A 282 8.04 -4.33 -17.47
CA SER A 282 8.99 -3.34 -17.97
C SER A 282 10.12 -4.01 -18.76
N GLU A 283 9.77 -4.85 -19.71
CA GLU A 283 10.73 -5.42 -20.63
C GLU A 283 11.05 -4.45 -21.79
N GLY A 284 12.27 -4.47 -22.26
CA GLY A 284 12.70 -3.62 -23.36
C GLY A 284 14.14 -3.15 -23.23
N TYR A 285 14.55 -2.24 -24.11
CA TYR A 285 15.84 -1.58 -23.98
C TYR A 285 15.82 -0.58 -22.83
N LEU A 286 16.80 -0.68 -21.92
CA LEU A 286 16.82 0.09 -20.69
C LEU A 286 16.80 1.62 -20.91
N ASP A 287 17.46 2.10 -21.97
CA ASP A 287 17.48 3.53 -22.31
C ASP A 287 16.13 4.08 -22.80
N GLU A 288 15.24 3.20 -23.29
CA GLU A 288 13.91 3.54 -23.80
C GLU A 288 12.81 3.24 -22.78
N ASN A 289 13.05 2.29 -21.86
CA ASN A 289 12.04 1.71 -20.97
C ASN A 289 12.14 2.22 -19.51
N ILE A 290 12.82 3.32 -19.26
CA ILE A 290 13.00 3.90 -17.91
C ILE A 290 12.67 5.39 -17.94
N MET A 291 11.79 5.83 -17.03
CA MET A 291 11.63 7.25 -16.72
C MET A 291 12.70 7.71 -15.74
N TRP A 292 13.84 8.07 -16.29
CA TRP A 292 15.04 8.46 -15.54
C TRP A 292 14.78 9.55 -14.49
N GLY A 293 15.36 9.40 -13.31
CA GLY A 293 15.29 10.37 -12.23
C GLY A 293 13.96 10.43 -11.49
N ARG A 294 13.00 9.54 -11.82
CA ARG A 294 11.77 9.39 -11.01
C ARG A 294 12.10 8.66 -9.69
N PRO A 295 11.30 8.83 -8.63
CA PRO A 295 11.64 8.28 -7.30
C PRO A 295 11.98 6.79 -7.29
N GLY A 296 11.25 5.97 -8.03
CA GLY A 296 11.49 4.52 -8.14
C GLY A 296 12.45 4.10 -9.24
N ALA A 297 12.86 5.00 -10.13
CA ALA A 297 13.70 4.70 -11.29
C ALA A 297 15.19 4.91 -10.98
N PRO A 298 16.08 4.31 -11.81
CA PRO A 298 17.48 4.68 -11.85
C PRO A 298 17.70 6.14 -12.24
N ASP A 299 18.83 6.68 -11.80
CA ASP A 299 19.34 7.97 -12.27
C ASP A 299 20.32 7.76 -13.45
N LYS A 300 20.35 8.71 -14.35
CA LYS A 300 21.34 8.65 -15.45
C LYS A 300 22.74 8.76 -14.89
N GLY A 301 23.62 7.83 -15.29
CA GLY A 301 25.00 7.77 -14.84
C GLY A 301 25.27 6.69 -13.81
N GLU A 302 24.26 6.04 -13.26
CA GLU A 302 24.42 4.91 -12.34
C GLU A 302 24.81 3.62 -13.09
N ILE A 303 25.66 2.83 -12.46
CA ILE A 303 25.98 1.48 -12.89
C ILE A 303 24.91 0.55 -12.35
N PHE A 304 24.34 -0.34 -13.18
CA PHE A 304 23.37 -1.32 -12.71
C PHE A 304 24.08 -2.65 -12.45
N ILE A 305 23.91 -3.14 -11.23
CA ILE A 305 24.13 -4.56 -10.92
C ILE A 305 22.80 -5.23 -11.20
N LYS A 306 22.63 -5.68 -12.45
CA LYS A 306 21.39 -6.31 -12.91
C LYS A 306 21.47 -7.80 -12.66
N THR A 307 20.57 -8.33 -11.86
CA THR A 307 20.37 -9.77 -11.76
C THR A 307 19.27 -10.20 -12.73
N GLU A 308 19.55 -11.23 -13.51
CA GLU A 308 18.61 -11.90 -14.37
C GLU A 308 18.32 -13.28 -13.79
N VAL A 309 17.12 -13.43 -13.23
CA VAL A 309 16.73 -14.64 -12.49
C VAL A 309 15.76 -15.45 -13.35
N ILE A 310 16.01 -16.75 -13.45
CA ILE A 310 15.07 -17.69 -14.07
C ILE A 310 14.44 -18.51 -12.95
N ILE A 311 13.13 -18.40 -12.84
CA ILE A 311 12.34 -19.14 -11.85
C ILE A 311 11.57 -20.29 -12.50
N LYS A 312 11.09 -21.20 -11.67
CA LYS A 312 10.29 -22.35 -12.09
C LYS A 312 9.07 -21.91 -12.89
N GLU A 313 8.78 -22.61 -13.99
CA GLU A 313 7.60 -22.36 -14.80
C GLU A 313 6.29 -22.36 -13.99
N GLY A 314 5.37 -21.48 -14.37
CA GLY A 314 4.06 -21.36 -13.73
C GLY A 314 4.09 -20.70 -12.35
N THR A 315 5.21 -20.11 -11.92
CA THR A 315 5.32 -19.36 -10.67
C THR A 315 5.60 -17.86 -10.89
N ASN A 316 5.63 -17.41 -12.13
CA ASN A 316 5.96 -16.05 -12.53
C ASN A 316 4.90 -15.00 -12.15
N MET A 317 3.63 -15.40 -12.02
CA MET A 317 2.51 -14.57 -11.57
C MET A 317 2.16 -14.81 -10.10
N GLU A 318 2.69 -15.85 -9.50
CA GLU A 318 2.44 -16.24 -8.13
C GLU A 318 3.52 -15.68 -7.20
N ARG A 319 3.13 -15.34 -5.98
CA ARG A 319 4.04 -14.77 -4.97
C ARG A 319 5.32 -15.57 -4.72
N PRO A 320 5.29 -16.91 -4.64
CA PRO A 320 6.50 -17.68 -4.34
C PRO A 320 7.63 -17.48 -5.36
N GLY A 321 7.31 -17.31 -6.63
CA GLY A 321 8.31 -17.12 -7.68
C GLY A 321 9.03 -15.76 -7.60
N PRO A 322 8.31 -14.63 -7.66
CA PRO A 322 8.90 -13.30 -7.45
C PRO A 322 9.65 -13.18 -6.12
N LEU A 323 9.10 -13.73 -5.03
CA LEU A 323 9.74 -13.74 -3.73
C LEU A 323 11.08 -14.52 -3.77
N ALA A 324 11.12 -15.66 -4.44
CA ALA A 324 12.34 -16.44 -4.59
C ALA A 324 13.39 -15.70 -5.43
N ALA A 325 12.98 -14.99 -6.48
CA ALA A 325 13.88 -14.18 -7.30
C ALA A 325 14.54 -13.04 -6.49
N HIS A 326 13.74 -12.33 -5.68
CA HIS A 326 14.26 -11.31 -4.78
C HIS A 326 15.18 -11.89 -3.72
N SER A 327 14.80 -13.02 -3.10
CA SER A 327 15.60 -13.69 -2.07
C SER A 327 16.95 -14.15 -2.59
N ALA A 328 17.00 -14.67 -3.82
CA ALA A 328 18.26 -15.06 -4.45
C ALA A 328 19.14 -13.82 -4.73
N THR A 329 18.57 -12.75 -5.25
CA THR A 329 19.29 -11.48 -5.47
C THR A 329 19.83 -10.89 -4.16
N ASP A 330 19.06 -11.02 -3.07
CA ASP A 330 19.43 -10.50 -1.76
C ASP A 330 20.71 -11.13 -1.20
N VAL A 331 21.06 -12.36 -1.59
CA VAL A 331 22.34 -12.99 -1.23
C VAL A 331 23.51 -12.11 -1.71
N ILE A 332 23.40 -11.62 -2.95
CA ILE A 332 24.42 -10.76 -3.58
C ILE A 332 24.44 -9.39 -2.90
N THR A 333 23.27 -8.78 -2.70
CA THR A 333 23.13 -7.47 -2.10
C THR A 333 23.66 -7.46 -0.67
N GLN A 334 23.40 -8.53 0.10
CA GLN A 334 23.90 -8.64 1.47
C GLN A 334 25.42 -8.74 1.52
N GLU A 335 26.05 -9.49 0.62
CA GLU A 335 27.51 -9.57 0.57
C GLU A 335 28.14 -8.21 0.23
N ILE A 336 27.51 -7.43 -0.64
CA ILE A 336 27.93 -6.05 -0.94
C ILE A 336 27.77 -5.14 0.29
N ARG A 337 26.67 -5.27 1.06
CA ARG A 337 26.48 -4.54 2.33
C ARG A 337 27.59 -4.86 3.34
N GLU A 338 27.95 -6.13 3.47
CA GLU A 338 29.06 -6.54 4.35
C GLU A 338 30.40 -5.97 3.91
N ALA A 339 30.60 -5.75 2.60
CA ALA A 339 31.76 -5.04 2.10
C ALA A 339 31.71 -3.54 2.42
N LEU A 340 30.53 -2.91 2.29
CA LEU A 340 30.33 -1.50 2.62
C LEU A 340 30.54 -1.20 4.10
N LYS A 341 30.13 -2.10 5.00
CA LYS A 341 30.40 -1.98 6.45
C LYS A 341 31.89 -1.89 6.79
N LYS A 342 32.74 -2.51 5.97
CA LYS A 342 34.19 -2.56 6.18
C LYS A 342 34.95 -1.35 5.63
N VAL A 343 34.26 -0.45 4.92
CA VAL A 343 34.91 0.76 4.37
C VAL A 343 35.21 1.72 5.50
N GLU A 344 36.50 2.02 5.70
CA GLU A 344 37.02 2.98 6.69
C GLU A 344 37.37 4.34 6.08
N ASP A 345 37.48 4.41 4.74
CA ASP A 345 37.89 5.62 4.02
C ASP A 345 36.73 6.60 3.84
N GLU A 346 36.61 7.54 4.77
CA GLU A 346 35.59 8.60 4.71
C GLU A 346 35.80 9.58 3.54
N SER A 347 36.93 9.54 2.82
CA SER A 347 37.16 10.37 1.64
C SER A 347 36.30 9.92 0.45
N LEU A 348 35.69 8.73 0.52
CA LEU A 348 34.74 8.20 -0.45
C LEU A 348 33.34 8.78 -0.28
N VAL A 349 33.06 9.44 0.84
CA VAL A 349 31.78 10.11 1.09
C VAL A 349 31.72 11.38 0.24
N VAL A 350 30.85 11.37 -0.76
CA VAL A 350 30.69 12.48 -1.71
C VAL A 350 29.52 13.38 -1.37
N ASP A 351 28.58 12.88 -0.59
CA ASP A 351 27.43 13.64 -0.12
C ASP A 351 26.94 13.11 1.24
N THR A 352 26.27 13.98 1.98
CA THR A 352 25.67 13.65 3.27
C THR A 352 24.33 14.34 3.40
N GLU A 353 23.27 13.57 3.49
CA GLU A 353 21.92 14.05 3.72
C GLU A 353 21.50 13.81 5.17
N THR A 354 20.80 14.77 5.78
CA THR A 354 20.24 14.59 7.12
C THR A 354 18.74 14.88 7.10
N PHE A 355 17.97 13.89 7.49
CA PHE A 355 16.51 13.99 7.64
C PHE A 355 16.18 14.11 9.12
N ASN A 356 15.31 15.08 9.45
CA ASN A 356 14.89 15.33 10.82
C ASN A 356 13.38 15.17 10.95
N GLN A 357 12.93 14.32 11.84
CA GLN A 357 11.55 14.32 12.26
C GLN A 357 11.37 15.38 13.34
N VAL A 358 10.59 16.41 13.03
CA VAL A 358 10.38 17.57 13.90
C VAL A 358 8.93 17.57 14.39
N ARG A 359 8.74 17.56 15.70
CA ARG A 359 7.44 17.88 16.31
C ARG A 359 7.24 19.38 16.30
N ARG A 360 6.08 19.81 15.81
CA ARG A 360 5.72 21.23 15.67
C ARG A 360 4.46 21.53 16.48
N PRO A 361 4.58 21.76 17.82
CA PRO A 361 3.42 21.99 18.67
C PRO A 361 2.57 23.16 18.18
N GLY A 362 1.25 22.96 18.13
CA GLY A 362 0.31 23.96 17.61
C GLY A 362 0.15 23.99 16.10
N LYS A 363 0.90 23.20 15.34
CA LYS A 363 0.67 22.98 13.92
C LYS A 363 -0.32 21.84 13.70
N LYS A 364 -0.92 21.81 12.50
CA LYS A 364 -1.85 20.77 12.09
C LYS A 364 -1.12 19.42 11.98
N LYS A 365 -1.62 18.42 12.70
CA LYS A 365 -1.09 17.06 12.63
C LYS A 365 -1.63 16.34 11.41
N VAL A 366 -0.76 15.68 10.69
CA VAL A 366 -1.13 14.90 9.49
C VAL A 366 -0.53 13.50 9.52
N VAL A 367 -1.16 12.59 8.81
CA VAL A 367 -0.70 11.21 8.64
C VAL A 367 -0.79 10.81 7.17
N ILE A 368 0.13 9.97 6.73
CA ILE A 368 0.10 9.36 5.40
C ILE A 368 -0.33 7.91 5.56
N VAL A 369 -1.34 7.48 4.82
CA VAL A 369 -1.75 6.09 4.68
C VAL A 369 -1.32 5.62 3.30
N LYS A 370 -0.45 4.62 3.24
CA LYS A 370 0.02 3.99 2.01
C LYS A 370 -0.60 2.60 1.88
N GLU A 371 -1.53 2.48 0.97
CA GLU A 371 -2.04 1.18 0.56
C GLU A 371 -0.98 0.52 -0.33
N ILE A 372 -0.41 -0.57 0.17
CA ILE A 372 0.52 -1.39 -0.58
C ILE A 372 -0.29 -2.34 -1.45
N MET A 373 -0.06 -2.25 -2.74
CA MET A 373 -0.78 -2.99 -3.73
C MET A 373 -0.38 -4.47 -3.78
N GLY A 374 -1.18 -5.21 -4.48
CA GLY A 374 -0.96 -6.62 -4.74
C GLY A 374 -1.75 -7.50 -3.80
N GLN A 375 -1.93 -8.71 -4.23
CA GLN A 375 -2.71 -9.74 -3.55
C GLN A 375 -2.00 -10.22 -2.29
N GLY A 376 -2.18 -9.48 -1.19
CA GLY A 376 -1.48 -9.72 0.06
C GLY A 376 -0.08 -9.11 0.07
N ALA A 377 0.08 -7.95 -0.54
CA ALA A 377 1.36 -7.25 -0.64
C ALA A 377 2.09 -7.08 0.69
N MET A 378 1.36 -6.99 1.80
CA MET A 378 1.97 -6.96 3.14
C MET A 378 2.68 -8.26 3.51
N HIS A 379 2.28 -9.40 2.94
CA HIS A 379 3.01 -10.66 3.10
C HIS A 379 4.26 -10.72 2.23
N ASP A 380 4.20 -10.11 1.06
CA ASP A 380 5.26 -10.20 0.05
C ASP A 380 6.32 -9.10 0.21
N ASN A 381 6.02 -8.04 0.96
CA ASN A 381 6.96 -6.97 1.28
C ASN A 381 7.59 -7.19 2.65
N LEU A 382 8.89 -6.99 2.72
CA LEU A 382 9.61 -6.96 3.99
C LEU A 382 9.41 -5.58 4.63
N ILE A 383 8.67 -5.55 5.72
CA ILE A 383 8.37 -4.33 6.46
C ILE A 383 9.14 -4.34 7.76
N LEU A 384 9.78 -3.22 8.07
CA LEU A 384 10.62 -3.06 9.25
C LEU A 384 11.74 -4.13 9.34
N PRO A 385 12.54 -4.33 8.27
CA PRO A 385 13.69 -5.21 8.35
C PRO A 385 14.73 -4.64 9.32
N MET A 386 15.73 -5.45 9.65
CA MET A 386 16.80 -5.04 10.57
C MET A 386 17.84 -4.13 9.91
N GLU A 387 17.87 -4.08 8.59
CA GLU A 387 18.77 -3.25 7.79
C GLU A 387 18.00 -2.54 6.67
N PRO A 388 18.48 -1.40 6.15
CA PRO A 388 17.83 -0.66 5.07
C PRO A 388 17.61 -1.54 3.84
N VAL A 389 16.39 -1.51 3.30
CA VAL A 389 15.98 -2.41 2.21
C VAL A 389 16.50 -3.83 2.51
N GLY A 390 16.12 -4.31 3.68
CA GLY A 390 16.67 -5.52 4.26
C GLY A 390 16.38 -6.76 3.44
N VAL A 391 17.15 -7.79 3.69
CA VAL A 391 17.19 -8.99 2.87
C VAL A 391 16.43 -10.14 3.52
N LEU A 392 15.84 -10.98 2.68
CA LEU A 392 15.32 -12.27 3.06
C LEU A 392 16.47 -13.18 3.47
N GLY A 393 16.37 -13.73 4.67
CA GLY A 393 17.36 -14.66 5.19
C GLY A 393 18.55 -14.03 5.91
N ALA A 394 18.87 -12.76 5.72
CA ALA A 394 19.89 -12.09 6.52
C ALA A 394 19.40 -11.80 7.94
N ARG A 395 18.19 -11.29 8.05
CA ARG A 395 17.50 -11.05 9.32
C ARG A 395 16.02 -11.42 9.17
N PRO A 396 15.40 -11.96 10.20
CA PRO A 396 13.96 -12.18 10.16
C PRO A 396 13.23 -10.85 10.10
N ASN A 397 12.19 -10.80 9.29
CA ASN A 397 11.22 -9.72 9.34
C ASN A 397 9.88 -10.23 9.86
N VAL A 398 8.97 -9.30 10.06
CA VAL A 398 7.65 -9.63 10.61
C VAL A 398 6.64 -9.67 9.47
N ASP A 399 6.01 -10.82 9.30
CA ASP A 399 4.84 -10.94 8.44
C ASP A 399 3.61 -10.46 9.21
N LEU A 400 3.05 -9.34 8.78
CA LEU A 400 1.92 -8.68 9.42
C LEU A 400 0.60 -8.90 8.66
N GLY A 401 0.61 -9.64 7.57
CA GLY A 401 -0.54 -9.77 6.70
C GLY A 401 -0.98 -8.41 6.13
N ASN A 402 -2.28 -8.22 5.99
CA ASN A 402 -2.84 -6.97 5.43
C ASN A 402 -3.24 -5.93 6.49
N VAL A 403 -3.08 -6.21 7.78
CA VAL A 403 -3.46 -5.26 8.85
C VAL A 403 -2.57 -4.02 8.84
N PRO A 404 -3.13 -2.82 9.10
CA PRO A 404 -2.33 -1.61 9.09
C PRO A 404 -1.29 -1.59 10.20
N ILE A 405 -0.09 -1.14 9.85
CA ILE A 405 1.01 -0.86 10.78
C ILE A 405 1.48 0.58 10.61
N MET A 406 2.13 1.11 11.62
CA MET A 406 2.67 2.47 11.58
C MET A 406 4.19 2.45 11.64
N ALA A 407 4.81 3.16 10.71
CA ALA A 407 6.24 3.49 10.71
C ALA A 407 6.46 4.99 10.94
N SER A 408 7.63 5.35 11.44
CA SER A 408 8.02 6.75 11.44
C SER A 408 8.39 7.21 10.02
N PRO A 409 8.25 8.50 9.69
CA PRO A 409 8.68 9.01 8.39
C PRO A 409 10.14 8.70 8.07
N LEU A 410 11.01 8.67 9.09
CA LEU A 410 12.43 8.39 8.91
C LEU A 410 12.69 6.90 8.68
N GLU A 411 11.91 5.99 9.26
CA GLU A 411 12.01 4.56 8.91
C GLU A 411 11.71 4.34 7.43
N VAL A 412 10.69 5.03 6.87
CA VAL A 412 10.38 4.95 5.44
C VAL A 412 11.58 5.40 4.60
N LEU A 413 12.10 6.59 4.88
CA LEU A 413 13.24 7.14 4.15
C LEU A 413 14.53 6.34 4.40
N ASP A 414 14.61 5.54 5.43
CA ASP A 414 15.77 4.70 5.78
C ASP A 414 15.61 3.23 5.36
N GLY A 415 14.64 2.94 4.46
CA GLY A 415 14.52 1.64 3.82
C GLY A 415 13.74 0.61 4.64
N CYS A 416 12.69 1.01 5.38
CA CYS A 416 11.84 0.08 6.11
C CYS A 416 10.95 -0.79 5.21
N ILE A 417 10.93 -0.56 3.91
CA ILE A 417 10.22 -1.37 2.93
C ILE A 417 11.21 -1.95 1.91
N HIS A 418 11.22 -3.26 1.80
CA HIS A 418 11.75 -3.98 0.67
C HIS A 418 10.56 -4.44 -0.18
N ALA A 419 10.32 -3.79 -1.30
CA ALA A 419 9.20 -4.09 -2.15
C ALA A 419 9.42 -5.40 -2.89
N LEU A 420 8.53 -6.36 -2.68
CA LEU A 420 8.59 -7.71 -3.24
C LEU A 420 7.37 -8.00 -4.12
N THR A 421 6.76 -6.95 -4.65
CA THR A 421 5.54 -7.08 -5.44
C THR A 421 5.75 -7.91 -6.69
N CYS A 422 4.78 -8.75 -7.03
CA CYS A 422 4.75 -9.50 -8.27
C CYS A 422 4.16 -8.69 -9.44
N ILE A 423 3.66 -7.49 -9.20
CA ILE A 423 2.89 -6.72 -10.19
C ILE A 423 3.81 -5.86 -11.08
N GLY A 424 5.08 -5.82 -10.76
CA GLY A 424 6.08 -5.13 -11.59
C GLY A 424 5.83 -3.63 -11.75
N PRO A 425 6.14 -3.03 -12.90
CA PRO A 425 6.04 -1.59 -13.08
C PRO A 425 4.62 -1.04 -13.04
N ALA A 426 3.63 -1.89 -13.27
CA ALA A 426 2.22 -1.53 -13.14
C ALA A 426 1.90 -1.08 -11.72
N SER A 427 2.43 -1.77 -10.73
CA SER A 427 2.22 -1.44 -9.32
C SER A 427 3.00 -0.22 -8.87
N LYS A 428 4.08 0.13 -9.54
CA LYS A 428 4.96 1.26 -9.21
C LYS A 428 5.59 1.18 -7.80
N GLU A 429 5.49 0.02 -7.18
CA GLU A 429 6.01 -0.25 -5.84
C GLU A 429 7.41 -0.84 -5.93
N MET A 430 8.42 0.01 -5.91
CA MET A 430 9.82 -0.37 -5.89
C MET A 430 10.48 0.09 -4.60
N SER A 431 11.46 -0.67 -4.13
CA SER A 431 12.19 -0.35 -2.90
C SER A 431 12.79 1.06 -2.95
N ARG A 432 13.30 1.46 -4.11
CA ARG A 432 13.85 2.81 -4.29
C ARG A 432 12.78 3.91 -4.24
N HIS A 433 11.53 3.63 -4.64
CA HIS A 433 10.43 4.58 -4.52
C HIS A 433 10.18 4.93 -3.05
N TYR A 434 10.09 3.93 -2.18
CA TYR A 434 9.90 4.17 -0.75
C TYR A 434 11.12 4.84 -0.11
N TRP A 435 12.33 4.48 -0.54
CA TRP A 435 13.56 5.13 -0.11
C TRP A 435 13.60 6.63 -0.41
N ARG A 436 12.94 7.07 -1.47
CA ARG A 436 12.84 8.46 -1.95
C ARG A 436 11.42 9.00 -1.88
N GLU A 437 10.59 8.49 -1.00
CA GLU A 437 9.14 8.73 -0.98
C GLU A 437 8.80 10.24 -0.97
N PRO A 438 8.28 10.79 -2.07
CA PRO A 438 8.17 12.25 -2.23
C PRO A 438 7.11 12.87 -1.33
N LEU A 439 5.99 12.18 -1.04
CA LEU A 439 4.96 12.72 -0.15
C LEU A 439 5.46 12.78 1.31
N VAL A 440 6.28 11.79 1.72
CA VAL A 440 6.93 11.82 3.03
C VAL A 440 7.92 12.97 3.10
N LEU A 441 8.76 13.14 2.07
CA LEU A 441 9.76 14.22 2.03
C LEU A 441 9.10 15.60 2.08
N GLU A 442 8.12 15.87 1.19
CA GLU A 442 7.43 17.16 1.13
C GLU A 442 6.70 17.48 2.43
N THR A 443 5.99 16.50 3.01
CA THR A 443 5.23 16.71 4.25
C THR A 443 6.15 16.87 5.46
N LEU A 444 7.29 16.16 5.49
CA LEU A 444 8.27 16.24 6.58
C LEU A 444 8.96 17.62 6.62
N HIS A 445 9.26 18.18 5.45
CA HIS A 445 9.92 19.47 5.31
C HIS A 445 8.98 20.67 5.51
N ASP A 446 7.69 20.48 5.37
CA ASP A 446 6.72 21.57 5.52
C ASP A 446 6.61 22.03 6.98
N GLU A 447 6.75 23.35 7.19
CA GLU A 447 6.76 23.94 8.54
C GLU A 447 5.35 24.22 9.09
N GLU A 448 4.31 24.10 8.28
CA GLU A 448 2.94 24.38 8.67
C GLU A 448 2.20 23.15 9.17
N VAL A 449 2.74 21.95 8.92
CA VAL A 449 2.18 20.69 9.40
C VAL A 449 3.15 19.91 10.29
N ASP A 450 2.63 18.99 11.09
CA ASP A 450 3.39 18.02 11.91
C ASP A 450 3.06 16.60 11.41
N LEU A 451 3.96 16.00 10.64
CA LEU A 451 3.81 14.64 10.15
C LEU A 451 3.99 13.64 11.29
N CYS A 452 2.89 13.01 11.70
CA CYS A 452 2.87 12.06 12.82
C CYS A 452 3.53 10.73 12.47
N GLY A 453 3.31 10.22 11.26
CA GLY A 453 3.82 8.94 10.82
C GLY A 453 3.25 8.51 9.47
N VAL A 454 3.63 7.31 9.05
CA VAL A 454 3.16 6.65 7.83
C VAL A 454 2.52 5.32 8.21
N ILE A 455 1.27 5.14 7.85
CA ILE A 455 0.55 3.87 8.04
C ILE A 455 0.65 3.10 6.74
N PHE A 456 1.25 1.92 6.79
CA PHE A 456 1.21 0.94 5.70
C PHE A 456 0.02 0.00 5.91
N VAL A 457 -0.69 -0.31 4.85
CA VAL A 457 -1.85 -1.21 4.85
C VAL A 457 -1.87 -2.02 3.57
N GLY A 458 -2.12 -3.31 3.66
CA GLY A 458 -2.24 -4.19 2.50
C GLY A 458 -3.63 -4.13 1.88
N SER A 459 -3.74 -4.67 0.66
CA SER A 459 -4.98 -4.78 -0.10
C SER A 459 -5.42 -6.25 -0.15
N PRO A 460 -6.33 -6.70 0.73
CA PRO A 460 -6.86 -8.06 0.69
C PRO A 460 -7.63 -8.35 -0.60
N GLN A 461 -7.78 -9.62 -0.94
CA GLN A 461 -8.56 -10.07 -2.10
C GLN A 461 -10.06 -9.92 -1.87
N ILE A 462 -10.52 -10.28 -0.66
CA ILE A 462 -11.93 -10.42 -0.31
C ILE A 462 -12.47 -9.11 0.26
N ASN A 463 -13.62 -8.66 -0.22
CA ASN A 463 -14.22 -7.39 0.17
C ASN A 463 -14.46 -7.26 1.69
N THR A 464 -14.90 -8.33 2.34
CA THR A 464 -15.10 -8.32 3.80
C THR A 464 -13.81 -8.02 4.56
N GLU A 465 -12.69 -8.54 4.08
CA GLU A 465 -11.37 -8.26 4.62
C GLU A 465 -10.90 -6.84 4.28
N LYS A 466 -11.14 -6.38 3.02
CA LYS A 466 -10.87 -5.00 2.61
C LYS A 466 -11.55 -4.01 3.55
N PHE A 467 -12.85 -4.17 3.80
CA PHE A 467 -13.61 -3.28 4.68
C PHE A 467 -13.19 -3.39 6.15
N TYR A 468 -12.82 -4.60 6.61
CA TYR A 468 -12.26 -4.77 7.94
C TYR A 468 -10.93 -4.02 8.11
N VAL A 469 -10.03 -4.17 7.16
CA VAL A 469 -8.72 -3.50 7.15
C VAL A 469 -8.90 -1.98 7.08
N SER A 470 -9.78 -1.49 6.21
CA SER A 470 -10.11 -0.06 6.09
C SER A 470 -10.67 0.51 7.40
N LYS A 471 -11.55 -0.23 8.07
CA LYS A 471 -12.06 0.15 9.38
C LYS A 471 -10.93 0.26 10.42
N ARG A 472 -9.93 -0.64 10.36
CA ARG A 472 -8.75 -0.57 11.23
C ARG A 472 -7.91 0.68 10.95
N VAL A 473 -7.73 1.04 9.68
CA VAL A 473 -7.07 2.30 9.27
C VAL A 473 -7.79 3.49 9.89
N GLY A 474 -9.12 3.58 9.72
CA GLY A 474 -9.90 4.67 10.30
C GLY A 474 -9.76 4.78 11.83
N MET A 475 -9.75 3.65 12.54
CA MET A 475 -9.54 3.60 13.99
C MET A 475 -8.13 4.07 14.39
N MET A 476 -7.10 3.72 13.63
CA MET A 476 -5.73 4.18 13.89
C MET A 476 -5.59 5.69 13.67
N VAL A 477 -6.14 6.20 12.57
CA VAL A 477 -6.11 7.64 12.26
C VAL A 477 -6.86 8.44 13.34
N GLU A 478 -8.02 7.95 13.80
CA GLU A 478 -8.76 8.54 14.91
C GLU A 478 -7.93 8.55 16.20
N ALA A 479 -7.26 7.45 16.53
CA ALA A 479 -6.44 7.34 17.74
C ALA A 479 -5.21 8.27 17.72
N LEU A 480 -4.70 8.61 16.54
CA LEU A 480 -3.59 9.56 16.37
C LEU A 480 -4.02 11.02 16.58
N ASP A 481 -5.31 11.29 16.59
CA ASP A 481 -5.87 12.64 16.77
C ASP A 481 -5.26 13.64 15.77
N VAL A 482 -5.34 13.29 14.49
CA VAL A 482 -4.80 14.11 13.38
C VAL A 482 -5.85 15.05 12.80
N ASP A 483 -5.39 16.17 12.25
CA ASP A 483 -6.23 17.18 11.59
C ASP A 483 -6.48 16.85 10.11
N GLY A 484 -5.65 16.01 9.49
CA GLY A 484 -5.78 15.65 8.08
C GLY A 484 -5.00 14.38 7.74
N ALA A 485 -5.37 13.76 6.62
CA ALA A 485 -4.73 12.53 6.16
C ALA A 485 -4.54 12.51 4.63
N PHE A 486 -3.50 11.81 4.20
CA PHE A 486 -3.34 11.36 2.82
C PHE A 486 -3.64 9.88 2.76
N VAL A 487 -4.21 9.44 1.64
CA VAL A 487 -4.32 8.01 1.30
C VAL A 487 -3.74 7.82 -0.09
N THR A 488 -2.74 6.96 -0.23
CA THR A 488 -2.12 6.67 -1.53
C THR A 488 -2.31 5.22 -1.89
N THR A 489 -2.55 4.94 -3.15
CA THR A 489 -2.37 3.62 -3.76
C THR A 489 -1.66 3.78 -5.09
N GLU A 490 -0.69 2.94 -5.35
CA GLU A 490 0.02 2.90 -6.62
C GLU A 490 -0.71 1.99 -7.65
N GLY A 491 -1.75 1.29 -7.20
CA GLY A 491 -2.56 0.40 -8.00
C GLY A 491 -3.85 0.99 -8.55
N PHE A 492 -4.63 0.15 -9.20
CA PHE A 492 -5.95 0.48 -9.75
C PHE A 492 -6.87 -0.75 -9.77
N GLY A 493 -8.11 -0.59 -10.27
CA GLY A 493 -9.07 -1.68 -10.34
C GLY A 493 -9.53 -2.14 -8.95
N ASN A 494 -9.28 -3.40 -8.60
CA ASN A 494 -9.68 -3.98 -7.32
C ASN A 494 -9.12 -3.23 -6.10
N ASN A 495 -7.93 -2.63 -6.21
CA ASN A 495 -7.33 -1.82 -5.16
C ASN A 495 -8.10 -0.52 -4.88
N HIS A 496 -8.84 -0.01 -5.85
CA HIS A 496 -9.66 1.18 -5.64
C HIS A 496 -10.84 0.97 -4.68
N ILE A 497 -11.24 -0.28 -4.42
CA ILE A 497 -12.30 -0.61 -3.46
C ILE A 497 -11.85 -0.27 -2.04
N ASP A 498 -10.70 -0.78 -1.63
CA ASP A 498 -10.15 -0.49 -0.30
C ASP A 498 -9.59 0.92 -0.22
N PHE A 499 -8.95 1.44 -1.26
CA PHE A 499 -8.55 2.84 -1.35
C PHE A 499 -9.71 3.80 -1.06
N ALA A 500 -10.85 3.62 -1.75
CA ALA A 500 -12.06 4.40 -1.50
C ALA A 500 -12.60 4.18 -0.08
N SER A 501 -12.57 2.94 0.42
CA SER A 501 -13.01 2.60 1.77
C SER A 501 -12.09 3.21 2.83
N HIS A 502 -10.76 3.25 2.63
CA HIS A 502 -9.85 3.97 3.54
C HIS A 502 -10.20 5.44 3.65
N ILE A 503 -10.43 6.11 2.52
CA ILE A 503 -10.85 7.51 2.48
C ILE A 503 -12.19 7.70 3.21
N GLU A 504 -13.15 6.81 2.98
CA GLU A 504 -14.45 6.86 3.65
C GLU A 504 -14.31 6.71 5.15
N GLN A 505 -13.55 5.71 5.61
CA GLN A 505 -13.37 5.46 7.04
C GLN A 505 -12.68 6.62 7.76
N ILE A 506 -11.78 7.34 7.12
CA ILE A 506 -11.16 8.54 7.67
C ILE A 506 -12.12 9.72 7.62
N GLY A 507 -12.74 9.96 6.47
CA GLY A 507 -13.66 11.08 6.25
C GLY A 507 -14.91 11.04 7.14
N MET A 508 -15.44 9.85 7.43
CA MET A 508 -16.56 9.65 8.38
C MET A 508 -16.26 10.18 9.79
N ARG A 509 -15.00 10.27 10.16
CA ARG A 509 -14.52 10.81 11.44
C ARG A 509 -14.31 12.32 11.42
N GLY A 510 -14.69 12.96 10.30
CA GLY A 510 -14.57 14.41 10.14
C GLY A 510 -13.16 14.89 9.82
N ILE A 511 -12.28 13.99 9.38
CA ILE A 511 -10.90 14.30 9.04
C ILE A 511 -10.81 14.50 7.51
N PRO A 512 -10.36 15.67 7.03
CA PRO A 512 -10.10 15.91 5.62
C PRO A 512 -9.08 14.92 5.05
N VAL A 513 -9.37 14.39 3.85
CA VAL A 513 -8.54 13.38 3.19
C VAL A 513 -8.22 13.79 1.78
N VAL A 514 -6.97 13.61 1.37
CA VAL A 514 -6.54 13.69 -0.02
C VAL A 514 -6.15 12.30 -0.51
N GLY A 515 -6.80 11.83 -1.58
CA GLY A 515 -6.48 10.58 -2.24
C GLY A 515 -5.49 10.77 -3.38
N LEU A 516 -4.53 9.87 -3.53
CA LEU A 516 -3.58 9.85 -4.64
C LEU A 516 -3.59 8.46 -5.29
N SER A 517 -3.89 8.39 -6.58
CA SER A 517 -3.97 7.13 -7.32
C SER A 517 -3.79 7.35 -8.81
N PHE A 518 -3.50 6.28 -9.54
CA PHE A 518 -3.60 6.27 -10.99
C PHE A 518 -5.09 6.31 -11.39
N CYS A 519 -5.54 7.41 -11.99
CA CYS A 519 -6.94 7.67 -12.32
C CYS A 519 -7.19 7.91 -13.83
N ALA A 520 -6.35 7.34 -14.69
CA ALA A 520 -6.50 7.46 -16.14
C ALA A 520 -7.59 6.54 -16.72
N VAL A 521 -7.61 6.35 -18.02
CA VAL A 521 -8.63 5.52 -18.70
C VAL A 521 -8.65 4.09 -18.16
N GLN A 522 -7.50 3.45 -18.02
CA GLN A 522 -7.38 2.10 -17.48
C GLN A 522 -7.57 2.06 -15.95
N GLY A 523 -7.10 3.09 -15.26
CA GLY A 523 -7.21 3.24 -13.81
C GLY A 523 -8.44 4.04 -13.37
N ALA A 524 -9.47 4.17 -14.22
CA ALA A 524 -10.68 4.91 -13.86
C ALA A 524 -11.30 4.35 -12.58
N LEU A 525 -11.61 5.26 -11.64
CA LEU A 525 -12.22 4.88 -10.37
C LEU A 525 -13.62 4.29 -10.61
N VAL A 526 -13.78 3.02 -10.29
CA VAL A 526 -15.07 2.29 -10.41
C VAL A 526 -15.95 2.44 -9.18
N VAL A 527 -15.34 2.88 -8.07
CA VAL A 527 -16.02 3.13 -6.80
C VAL A 527 -15.66 4.54 -6.31
N GLY A 528 -16.59 5.16 -5.61
CA GLY A 528 -16.37 6.47 -5.04
C GLY A 528 -17.33 6.76 -3.89
N ASN A 529 -16.98 7.73 -3.06
CA ASN A 529 -17.82 8.18 -1.96
C ASN A 529 -17.72 9.69 -1.78
N LYS A 530 -18.57 10.24 -0.94
CA LYS A 530 -18.67 11.69 -0.70
C LYS A 530 -17.44 12.34 -0.07
N TYR A 531 -16.50 11.55 0.43
CA TYR A 531 -15.27 12.04 1.05
C TYR A 531 -14.09 12.12 0.09
N MET A 532 -14.24 11.60 -1.15
CA MET A 532 -13.26 11.69 -2.24
C MET A 532 -13.35 13.04 -2.98
N GLN A 533 -13.29 14.13 -2.23
CA GLN A 533 -13.40 15.49 -2.79
C GLN A 533 -12.07 16.01 -3.33
N TYR A 534 -10.97 15.56 -2.74
CA TYR A 534 -9.61 15.94 -3.09
C TYR A 534 -8.88 14.71 -3.61
N MET A 535 -8.59 14.72 -4.92
CA MET A 535 -7.93 13.62 -5.59
C MET A 535 -6.78 14.13 -6.44
N VAL A 536 -5.65 13.42 -6.39
CA VAL A 536 -4.47 13.66 -7.23
C VAL A 536 -4.24 12.45 -8.10
N ASP A 537 -4.12 12.69 -9.41
CA ASP A 537 -3.85 11.65 -10.40
C ASP A 537 -2.34 11.49 -10.60
N ASN A 538 -1.84 10.26 -10.44
CA ASN A 538 -0.43 9.91 -10.65
C ASN A 538 -0.13 9.57 -12.12
N ASN A 539 -1.11 9.59 -13.01
CA ASN A 539 -0.94 9.20 -14.40
C ASN A 539 0.04 10.11 -15.16
N LYS A 540 1.02 9.53 -15.84
CA LYS A 540 1.94 10.18 -16.76
C LYS A 540 1.86 9.65 -18.18
N SER A 541 0.98 8.66 -18.42
CA SER A 541 0.77 8.10 -19.74
C SER A 541 -0.07 9.05 -20.61
N GLU A 542 0.40 9.39 -21.80
CA GLU A 542 -0.35 10.24 -22.75
C GLU A 542 -1.66 9.59 -23.21
N SER A 543 -1.68 8.27 -23.31
CA SER A 543 -2.86 7.49 -23.71
C SER A 543 -3.86 7.26 -22.58
N GLY A 544 -3.49 7.53 -21.34
CA GLY A 544 -4.28 7.19 -20.16
C GLY A 544 -4.34 5.68 -19.89
N ILE A 545 -3.44 4.92 -20.50
CA ILE A 545 -3.29 3.49 -20.33
C ILE A 545 -1.94 3.25 -19.67
N GLU A 546 -1.87 2.27 -18.80
CA GLU A 546 -0.61 1.80 -18.26
C GLU A 546 0.32 1.34 -19.39
N ASN A 547 1.61 1.60 -19.22
CA ASN A 547 2.63 1.17 -20.14
C ASN A 547 3.77 0.44 -19.39
N GLU A 548 4.67 -0.14 -20.15
CA GLU A 548 5.78 -0.92 -19.64
C GLU A 548 6.97 -0.07 -19.18
N VAL A 549 6.89 1.25 -19.31
CA VAL A 549 7.99 2.15 -18.94
C VAL A 549 8.09 2.26 -17.42
N LEU A 550 9.23 1.87 -16.89
CA LEU A 550 9.52 1.86 -15.47
C LEU A 550 9.30 3.25 -14.84
N ALA A 551 8.55 3.30 -13.76
CA ALA A 551 8.20 4.48 -12.99
C ALA A 551 7.35 5.53 -13.76
N CYS A 552 6.68 5.16 -14.84
CA CYS A 552 5.82 6.06 -15.62
C CYS A 552 4.71 6.67 -14.75
N ASN A 553 4.08 5.88 -13.90
CA ASN A 553 2.96 6.32 -13.05
C ASN A 553 3.31 6.40 -11.56
N THR A 554 4.59 6.38 -11.22
CA THR A 554 5.04 6.54 -9.83
C THR A 554 4.74 7.95 -9.31
N LEU A 555 4.29 8.05 -8.07
CA LEU A 555 4.13 9.32 -7.36
C LEU A 555 5.43 10.14 -7.41
N CYS A 556 5.33 11.40 -7.76
CA CYS A 556 6.46 12.32 -7.89
C CYS A 556 6.29 13.54 -6.97
N GLN A 557 7.31 14.37 -6.92
CA GLN A 557 7.32 15.58 -6.11
C GLN A 557 6.17 16.54 -6.46
N GLU A 558 5.84 16.68 -7.74
CA GLU A 558 4.78 17.56 -8.21
C GLU A 558 3.40 17.16 -7.68
N GLU A 559 3.10 15.85 -7.63
CA GLU A 559 1.86 15.34 -7.03
C GLU A 559 1.88 15.49 -5.51
N ALA A 560 3.03 15.28 -4.87
CA ALA A 560 3.18 15.45 -3.43
C ALA A 560 2.92 16.90 -3.00
N ILE A 561 3.51 17.89 -3.71
CA ILE A 561 3.27 19.31 -3.47
C ILE A 561 1.78 19.65 -3.65
N ARG A 562 1.17 19.15 -4.73
CA ARG A 562 -0.26 19.37 -5.01
C ARG A 562 -1.15 18.79 -3.92
N ALA A 563 -0.87 17.54 -3.51
CA ALA A 563 -1.61 16.86 -2.44
C ALA A 563 -1.51 17.62 -1.12
N LEU A 564 -0.32 18.09 -0.75
CA LEU A 564 -0.10 18.84 0.48
C LEU A 564 -0.87 20.18 0.47
N ALA A 565 -0.88 20.88 -0.65
CA ALA A 565 -1.66 22.10 -0.80
C ALA A 565 -3.17 21.85 -0.67
N MET A 566 -3.68 20.77 -1.30
CA MET A 566 -5.08 20.36 -1.18
C MET A 566 -5.46 20.01 0.26
N LEU A 567 -4.59 19.27 0.98
CA LEU A 567 -4.87 18.90 2.36
C LEU A 567 -4.91 20.13 3.27
N LYS A 568 -4.00 21.08 3.09
CA LYS A 568 -4.01 22.35 3.83
C LYS A 568 -5.31 23.13 3.60
N ALA A 569 -5.77 23.22 2.34
CA ALA A 569 -7.04 23.85 2.00
C ALA A 569 -8.23 23.14 2.67
N GLY A 570 -8.26 21.81 2.62
CA GLY A 570 -9.29 21.01 3.29
C GLY A 570 -9.31 21.20 4.81
N MET A 571 -8.14 21.26 5.44
CA MET A 571 -8.04 21.50 6.90
C MET A 571 -8.41 22.96 7.30
N ALA A 572 -8.29 23.91 6.37
CA ALA A 572 -8.72 25.28 6.57
C ALA A 572 -10.25 25.47 6.48
N GLY A 573 -10.98 24.44 6.01
CA GLY A 573 -12.43 24.48 5.81
C GLY A 573 -12.84 25.22 4.53
N GLU A 574 -11.96 25.34 3.56
CA GLU A 574 -12.26 25.86 2.22
C GLU A 574 -13.06 24.79 1.45
N GLU A 575 -14.39 24.93 1.45
CA GLU A 575 -15.32 23.99 0.80
C GLU A 575 -15.22 23.99 -0.74
N ASP A 576 -14.65 25.03 -1.33
CA ASP A 576 -14.45 25.13 -2.77
C ASP A 576 -13.12 24.47 -3.19
N GLY A 577 -13.10 23.15 -3.11
CA GLY A 577 -11.99 22.35 -3.60
C GLY A 577 -11.68 22.71 -5.07
N ILE A 578 -10.42 22.94 -5.35
CA ILE A 578 -9.92 23.08 -6.72
C ILE A 578 -10.21 21.74 -7.42
N ARG A 579 -11.33 21.69 -8.11
CA ARG A 579 -11.61 20.64 -9.08
C ARG A 579 -10.74 20.92 -10.31
N MET A 580 -9.62 20.23 -10.42
CA MET A 580 -8.88 20.13 -11.68
C MET A 580 -9.19 18.82 -12.37
#